data_d5fdae7827fb22170aa68913e32d9d63
#
_entry.id   d5fdae7827fb22170aa68913e32d9d63
#
_cell.length_a   1.000
_cell.length_b   1.000
_cell.length_c   1.000
_cell.angle_alpha   90.00
_cell.angle_beta   90.00
_cell.angle_gamma   90.00
#
_symmetry.space_group_name_H-M   'P 1'
#
loop_
_entity.id
_entity.type
_entity.pdbx_description
1 polymer ?
#
loop_
_entity_poly.entity_id
_entity_poly.type
_entity_poly.pdbx_seq_one_letter_code
_entity_poly.pdbx_strand_id
1 'polypeptide(L)'
;KEKKGAGLEFATPEEALAAHERGEVALNAPIKVAGRETSVGRLKYVFANPDEALLAVAHGIVDLQDVVTVRYMGKRLETSPGRILFARIVAEAVEDEKVAWELIQLDVPQEKNSLKDLVYQAFLRLGMEKTARLLDALKYYGFTFSTTSGITIGIDDAVIPEEKKQYLEEADRKLLQIEQAYEMGFLTDRERYDQILQLWTETTEKATPAVFKNFEENYPFNPLYVMAQSGARGNPQQIRQLCGMRGLMQKPSGETFEVPVRSSFREGLTVLEYFISSHGARKGGADTALRTADSGYLTRKLVDVTHEIVVREADCGTTNYISVPLFQPDEVTRSLRLRKRADIEAGLYGRVLAREVEVLGVRLEEGRYLSMDDVHLLIKAAEAGEIQEVPVRSPLTCQTRYGVCQKCYGYDLSMARPVSIGEAVGIVAAQSIGEPGTQLTMRTFHTGGVAGAADITQGLPRVIELFEARRPKAKAVISEIDGVVRIEETEEKLSVFVESEGFSKEYKLPKEARLLV
;
A
#
# COMPACT_ATOMS: atom_id res chain seq x y z
N LYS A 1 10.61 13.06 -32.97
CA LYS A 1 11.38 13.93 -33.90
C LYS A 1 12.85 13.78 -33.54
N GLU A 2 13.65 13.39 -34.54
CA GLU A 2 15.11 13.36 -34.37
C GLU A 2 15.60 14.77 -34.03
N LYS A 3 16.44 14.87 -33.01
CA LYS A 3 16.99 16.14 -32.56
C LYS A 3 18.05 16.60 -33.54
N LYS A 4 18.10 17.91 -33.82
CA LYS A 4 19.05 18.50 -34.76
C LYS A 4 20.49 18.12 -34.38
N GLY A 5 21.23 17.48 -35.28
CA GLY A 5 22.61 17.04 -35.07
C GLY A 5 22.77 15.68 -34.33
N ALA A 6 21.69 14.91 -34.13
CA ALA A 6 21.80 13.58 -33.55
C ALA A 6 22.59 12.63 -34.46
N GLY A 7 23.55 11.88 -33.88
CA GLY A 7 24.40 10.93 -34.60
C GLY A 7 25.63 11.51 -35.25
N LEU A 8 25.90 12.84 -35.16
CA LEU A 8 27.13 13.44 -35.65
C LEU A 8 28.35 12.98 -34.85
N GLU A 9 29.48 12.79 -35.55
CA GLU A 9 30.75 12.37 -34.97
C GLU A 9 31.72 13.56 -34.95
N PHE A 10 32.36 13.77 -33.80
CA PHE A 10 33.34 14.83 -33.57
C PHE A 10 34.67 14.23 -33.09
N ALA A 11 35.79 14.84 -33.48
CA ALA A 11 37.10 14.36 -33.05
C ALA A 11 37.41 14.71 -31.58
N THR A 12 36.88 15.84 -31.09
CA THR A 12 37.09 16.30 -29.72
C THR A 12 35.79 16.86 -29.09
N PRO A 13 35.68 16.90 -27.76
CA PRO A 13 34.54 17.53 -27.09
C PRO A 13 34.42 19.01 -27.39
N GLU A 14 35.53 19.70 -27.59
CA GLU A 14 35.57 21.14 -27.91
C GLU A 14 34.99 21.44 -29.30
N GLU A 15 35.22 20.56 -30.26
CA GLU A 15 34.62 20.63 -31.60
C GLU A 15 33.10 20.45 -31.55
N ALA A 16 32.62 19.54 -30.71
CA ALA A 16 31.18 19.33 -30.49
C ALA A 16 30.52 20.55 -29.82
N LEU A 17 31.18 21.19 -28.86
CA LEU A 17 30.72 22.43 -28.23
C LEU A 17 30.67 23.59 -29.25
N ALA A 18 31.70 23.74 -30.07
CA ALA A 18 31.72 24.74 -31.12
C ALA A 18 30.62 24.50 -32.16
N ALA A 19 30.29 23.25 -32.50
CA ALA A 19 29.16 22.91 -33.35
C ALA A 19 27.82 23.26 -32.71
N HIS A 20 27.71 23.08 -31.37
CA HIS A 20 26.53 23.53 -30.63
C HIS A 20 26.37 25.05 -30.65
N GLU A 21 27.43 25.78 -30.40
CA GLU A 21 27.43 27.27 -30.47
C GLU A 21 27.05 27.80 -31.86
N ARG A 22 27.44 27.08 -32.92
CA ARG A 22 27.01 27.37 -34.29
C ARG A 22 25.56 26.96 -34.56
N GLY A 23 24.89 26.32 -33.60
CA GLY A 23 23.51 25.87 -33.75
C GLY A 23 23.34 24.64 -34.66
N GLU A 24 24.42 23.91 -34.96
CA GLU A 24 24.41 22.70 -35.80
C GLU A 24 23.91 21.48 -35.02
N VAL A 25 24.16 21.47 -33.71
CA VAL A 25 23.79 20.40 -32.78
C VAL A 25 22.93 20.93 -31.65
N ALA A 26 21.83 20.27 -31.34
CA ALA A 26 21.02 20.60 -30.17
C ALA A 26 21.74 20.12 -28.90
N LEU A 27 21.66 20.89 -27.80
CA LEU A 27 22.35 20.60 -26.53
C LEU A 27 22.13 19.17 -26.00
N ASN A 28 20.99 18.59 -26.29
CA ASN A 28 20.58 17.27 -25.86
C ASN A 28 20.52 16.24 -27.01
N ALA A 29 21.21 16.48 -28.11
CA ALA A 29 21.34 15.53 -29.20
C ALA A 29 22.43 14.48 -28.87
N PRO A 30 22.18 13.19 -29.07
CA PRO A 30 23.21 12.18 -28.90
C PRO A 30 24.25 12.34 -30.03
N ILE A 31 25.52 12.51 -29.64
CA ILE A 31 26.66 12.68 -30.57
C ILE A 31 27.75 11.66 -30.24
N LYS A 32 28.64 11.39 -31.20
CA LYS A 32 29.82 10.55 -30.99
C LYS A 32 31.06 11.43 -30.94
N VAL A 33 31.92 11.22 -29.94
CA VAL A 33 33.21 11.92 -29.84
C VAL A 33 34.33 10.90 -29.80
N ALA A 34 35.29 11.01 -30.71
CA ALA A 34 36.47 10.13 -30.83
C ALA A 34 36.12 8.64 -30.78
N GLY A 35 35.08 8.23 -31.50
CA GLY A 35 34.65 6.83 -31.57
C GLY A 35 33.99 6.26 -30.31
N ARG A 36 33.75 7.09 -29.29
CA ARG A 36 32.95 6.75 -28.14
C ARG A 36 31.55 7.33 -28.31
N GLU A 37 30.53 6.50 -28.17
CA GLU A 37 29.17 7.01 -28.02
C GLU A 37 29.12 7.76 -26.69
N THR A 38 29.15 9.08 -26.77
CA THR A 38 28.72 9.90 -25.66
C THR A 38 27.19 9.92 -25.71
N SER A 39 26.56 8.84 -25.23
CA SER A 39 25.29 9.08 -24.59
C SER A 39 25.52 10.22 -23.62
N VAL A 40 24.66 11.24 -23.63
CA VAL A 40 24.58 12.23 -22.55
C VAL A 40 24.06 11.48 -21.33
N GLY A 41 24.87 10.56 -20.87
CA GLY A 41 24.69 9.70 -19.74
C GLY A 41 25.62 10.21 -18.66
N ARG A 42 25.02 11.10 -17.81
CA ARG A 42 25.40 11.26 -16.41
C ARG A 42 26.91 11.36 -16.22
N LEU A 43 27.50 12.51 -16.58
CA LEU A 43 28.76 12.92 -15.97
C LEU A 43 28.55 12.83 -14.46
N LYS A 44 29.25 11.90 -13.78
CA LYS A 44 29.21 11.81 -12.32
C LYS A 44 29.97 13.01 -11.77
N TYR A 45 29.24 14.09 -11.48
CA TYR A 45 29.81 15.24 -10.79
C TYR A 45 30.12 14.88 -9.35
N VAL A 46 31.34 15.16 -8.90
CA VAL A 46 31.79 14.95 -7.55
C VAL A 46 31.98 16.30 -6.88
N PHE A 47 31.19 16.53 -5.82
CA PHE A 47 31.22 17.77 -5.05
C PHE A 47 31.83 17.54 -3.66
N ALA A 48 32.52 18.54 -3.14
CA ALA A 48 33.16 18.47 -1.84
C ALA A 48 32.14 18.52 -0.68
N ASN A 49 31.03 19.21 -0.89
CA ASN A 49 29.95 19.36 0.08
C ASN A 49 28.58 19.53 -0.59
N PRO A 50 27.47 19.44 0.16
CA PRO A 50 26.11 19.64 -0.37
C PRO A 50 25.85 21.02 -0.94
N ASP A 51 26.45 22.08 -0.36
CA ASP A 51 26.24 23.47 -0.80
C ASP A 51 26.86 23.71 -2.18
N GLU A 52 28.01 23.10 -2.46
CA GLU A 52 28.63 23.16 -3.78
C GLU A 52 27.76 22.54 -4.85
N ALA A 53 27.09 21.42 -4.56
CA ALA A 53 26.15 20.79 -5.49
C ALA A 53 24.94 21.70 -5.75
N LEU A 54 24.38 22.35 -4.74
CA LEU A 54 23.29 23.31 -4.90
C LEU A 54 23.70 24.58 -5.64
N LEU A 55 24.93 25.04 -5.43
CA LEU A 55 25.50 26.16 -6.19
C LEU A 55 25.66 25.81 -7.67
N ALA A 56 26.07 24.58 -7.98
CA ALA A 56 26.16 24.10 -9.36
C ALA A 56 24.79 24.06 -10.06
N VAL A 57 23.71 23.73 -9.33
CA VAL A 57 22.35 23.84 -9.84
C VAL A 57 21.97 25.30 -10.12
N ALA A 58 22.29 26.22 -9.22
CA ALA A 58 22.00 27.63 -9.39
C ALA A 58 22.70 28.25 -10.62
N HIS A 59 23.87 27.70 -10.98
CA HIS A 59 24.62 28.07 -12.18
C HIS A 59 24.20 27.30 -13.45
N GLY A 60 23.24 26.40 -13.36
CA GLY A 60 22.76 25.57 -14.49
C GLY A 60 23.78 24.55 -14.99
N ILE A 61 24.78 24.17 -14.17
CA ILE A 61 25.80 23.16 -14.49
C ILE A 61 25.22 21.76 -14.33
N VAL A 62 24.34 21.56 -13.34
CA VAL A 62 23.71 20.29 -12.98
C VAL A 62 22.22 20.52 -12.77
N ASP A 63 21.40 19.58 -13.20
CA ASP A 63 19.96 19.60 -12.95
C ASP A 63 19.62 18.97 -11.59
N LEU A 64 18.46 19.33 -11.03
CA LEU A 64 17.99 18.80 -9.73
C LEU A 64 17.87 17.27 -9.70
N GLN A 65 17.74 16.63 -10.85
CA GLN A 65 17.53 15.19 -11.01
C GLN A 65 18.80 14.43 -11.39
N ASP A 66 19.90 15.11 -11.65
CA ASP A 66 21.16 14.48 -12.02
C ASP A 66 21.74 13.68 -10.84
N VAL A 67 22.42 12.61 -11.16
CA VAL A 67 23.12 11.81 -10.15
C VAL A 67 24.49 12.43 -9.88
N VAL A 68 24.68 12.86 -8.65
CA VAL A 68 25.92 13.49 -8.18
C VAL A 68 26.51 12.71 -7.01
N THR A 69 27.82 12.77 -6.88
CA THR A 69 28.51 12.24 -5.70
C THR A 69 28.90 13.41 -4.80
N VAL A 70 28.44 13.38 -3.56
CA VAL A 70 28.69 14.43 -2.58
C VAL A 70 29.41 13.84 -1.37
N ARG A 71 30.40 14.56 -0.83
CA ARG A 71 31.01 14.18 0.45
C ARG A 71 30.17 14.78 1.59
N TYR A 72 29.60 13.89 2.41
CA TYR A 72 28.83 14.29 3.57
C TYR A 72 29.28 13.48 4.81
N MET A 73 29.53 14.14 5.93
CA MET A 73 30.02 13.54 7.19
C MET A 73 31.21 12.55 6.98
N GLY A 74 32.12 12.86 6.07
CA GLY A 74 33.29 12.03 5.77
C GLY A 74 33.02 10.84 4.84
N LYS A 75 31.77 10.58 4.47
CA LYS A 75 31.38 9.52 3.53
C LYS A 75 31.09 10.10 2.15
N ARG A 76 31.35 9.31 1.11
CA ARG A 76 30.89 9.62 -0.25
C ARG A 76 29.49 9.04 -0.41
N LEU A 77 28.55 9.90 -0.81
CA LEU A 77 27.17 9.55 -1.02
C LEU A 77 26.78 9.87 -2.48
N GLU A 78 26.19 8.90 -3.15
CA GLU A 78 25.60 9.09 -4.48
C GLU A 78 24.13 9.51 -4.31
N THR A 79 23.78 10.71 -4.75
CA THR A 79 22.46 11.31 -4.53
C THR A 79 22.09 12.25 -5.67
N SER A 80 21.01 13.02 -5.55
CA SER A 80 20.67 14.09 -6.47
C SER A 80 20.61 15.45 -5.76
N PRO A 81 20.90 16.57 -6.44
CA PRO A 81 20.77 17.90 -5.86
C PRO A 81 19.37 18.18 -5.32
N GLY A 82 18.32 17.64 -5.95
CA GLY A 82 16.94 17.76 -5.46
C GLY A 82 16.74 17.13 -4.09
N ARG A 83 17.36 15.97 -3.81
CA ARG A 83 17.32 15.33 -2.47
C ARG A 83 18.09 16.14 -1.44
N ILE A 84 19.23 16.72 -1.82
CA ILE A 84 20.01 17.63 -0.96
C ILE A 84 19.17 18.87 -0.61
N LEU A 85 18.51 19.47 -1.58
CA LEU A 85 17.62 20.62 -1.37
C LEU A 85 16.48 20.27 -0.41
N PHE A 86 15.86 19.10 -0.59
CA PHE A 86 14.82 18.60 0.31
C PHE A 86 15.33 18.43 1.73
N ALA A 87 16.51 17.83 1.92
CA ALA A 87 17.12 17.68 3.24
C ALA A 87 17.42 19.03 3.91
N ARG A 88 17.85 20.04 3.14
CA ARG A 88 18.07 21.39 3.66
C ARG A 88 16.77 22.04 4.14
N ILE A 89 15.68 21.89 3.36
CA ILE A 89 14.35 22.38 3.75
C ILE A 89 13.90 21.78 5.08
N VAL A 90 14.11 20.47 5.25
CA VAL A 90 13.78 19.80 6.51
C VAL A 90 14.68 20.29 7.65
N ALA A 91 15.99 20.49 7.39
CA ALA A 91 16.92 21.01 8.40
C ALA A 91 16.56 22.41 8.87
N GLU A 92 16.17 23.29 7.97
CA GLU A 92 15.70 24.64 8.28
C GLU A 92 14.42 24.62 9.14
N ALA A 93 13.46 23.73 8.80
CA ALA A 93 12.20 23.62 9.53
C ALA A 93 12.35 23.06 10.95
N VAL A 94 13.30 22.13 11.11
CA VAL A 94 13.56 21.44 12.39
C VAL A 94 14.51 22.23 13.28
N GLU A 95 15.27 23.19 12.73
CA GLU A 95 16.32 23.95 13.41
C GLU A 95 17.44 23.07 14.01
N ASP A 96 17.63 21.87 13.42
CA ASP A 96 18.67 20.92 13.81
C ASP A 96 19.13 20.14 12.57
N GLU A 97 20.28 20.54 12.04
CA GLU A 97 20.82 19.95 10.81
C GLU A 97 21.19 18.46 10.98
N LYS A 98 21.74 18.08 12.12
CA LYS A 98 22.14 16.69 12.37
C LYS A 98 20.93 15.75 12.40
N VAL A 99 19.91 16.12 13.14
CA VAL A 99 18.68 15.34 13.26
C VAL A 99 17.96 15.27 11.92
N ALA A 100 17.93 16.34 11.15
CA ALA A 100 17.31 16.34 9.82
C ALA A 100 17.99 15.35 8.86
N TRP A 101 19.31 15.35 8.84
CA TRP A 101 20.07 14.45 7.98
C TRP A 101 20.00 12.98 8.44
N GLU A 102 19.82 12.70 9.72
CA GLU A 102 19.54 11.35 10.22
C GLU A 102 18.13 10.86 9.86
N LEU A 103 17.16 11.77 9.77
CA LEU A 103 15.78 11.46 9.42
C LEU A 103 15.61 11.17 7.93
N ILE A 104 16.46 11.75 7.07
CA ILE A 104 16.33 11.66 5.62
C ILE A 104 17.36 10.70 5.05
N GLN A 105 16.88 9.67 4.35
CA GLN A 105 17.71 8.79 3.54
C GLN A 105 17.93 9.45 2.19
N LEU A 106 19.13 9.98 1.94
CA LEU A 106 19.48 10.72 0.71
C LEU A 106 19.70 9.82 -0.52
N ASP A 107 19.85 8.53 -0.31
CA ASP A 107 20.05 7.51 -1.34
C ASP A 107 18.74 6.97 -1.91
N VAL A 108 17.62 7.17 -1.21
CA VAL A 108 16.31 6.64 -1.57
C VAL A 108 15.35 7.78 -1.99
N PRO A 109 14.50 7.58 -3.02
CA PRO A 109 13.43 8.51 -3.36
C PRO A 109 12.47 8.71 -2.19
N GLN A 110 12.07 9.95 -1.93
CA GLN A 110 11.11 10.27 -0.87
C GLN A 110 9.68 10.13 -1.41
N GLU A 111 9.11 8.96 -1.21
CA GLU A 111 7.73 8.63 -1.57
C GLU A 111 6.78 8.94 -0.40
N LYS A 112 5.47 8.78 -0.66
CA LYS A 112 4.42 9.01 0.35
C LYS A 112 4.67 8.26 1.67
N ASN A 113 5.13 7.01 1.61
CA ASN A 113 5.39 6.21 2.80
C ASN A 113 6.64 6.71 3.54
N SER A 114 7.72 7.02 2.81
CA SER A 114 8.93 7.59 3.40
C SER A 114 8.67 8.93 4.07
N LEU A 115 7.84 9.80 3.46
CA LEU A 115 7.42 11.07 4.07
C LEU A 115 6.56 10.86 5.34
N LYS A 116 5.68 9.85 5.32
CA LYS A 116 4.89 9.50 6.51
C LYS A 116 5.79 9.05 7.67
N ASP A 117 6.79 8.22 7.37
CA ASP A 117 7.75 7.74 8.35
C ASP A 117 8.65 8.89 8.85
N LEU A 118 9.09 9.79 7.96
CA LEU A 118 9.83 11.00 8.32
C LEU A 118 9.05 11.84 9.34
N VAL A 119 7.78 12.15 9.05
CA VAL A 119 6.93 12.93 9.96
C VAL A 119 6.73 12.23 11.29
N TYR A 120 6.52 10.92 11.28
CA TYR A 120 6.35 10.13 12.49
C TYR A 120 7.62 10.11 13.35
N GLN A 121 8.80 9.91 12.75
CA GLN A 121 10.07 9.96 13.46
C GLN A 121 10.38 11.37 13.98
N ALA A 122 10.06 12.41 13.21
CA ALA A 122 10.18 13.79 13.64
C ALA A 122 9.29 14.05 14.89
N PHE A 123 8.05 13.57 14.88
CA PHE A 123 7.13 13.70 16.01
C PHE A 123 7.67 13.04 17.29
N LEU A 124 8.20 11.83 17.19
CA LEU A 124 8.75 11.11 18.34
C LEU A 124 10.00 11.77 18.92
N ARG A 125 10.89 12.33 18.07
CA ARG A 125 12.18 12.88 18.49
C ARG A 125 12.12 14.36 18.87
N LEU A 126 11.30 15.13 18.18
CA LEU A 126 11.30 16.59 18.24
C LEU A 126 10.06 17.18 18.92
N GLY A 127 9.02 16.35 19.09
CA GLY A 127 7.75 16.77 19.65
C GLY A 127 6.85 17.52 18.67
N MET A 128 5.66 17.91 19.14
CA MET A 128 4.56 18.42 18.32
C MET A 128 4.88 19.73 17.62
N GLU A 129 5.51 20.70 18.30
CA GLU A 129 5.73 22.04 17.78
C GLU A 129 6.65 22.04 16.55
N LYS A 130 7.82 21.39 16.65
CA LYS A 130 8.78 21.30 15.54
C LYS A 130 8.22 20.46 14.40
N THR A 131 7.44 19.42 14.70
CA THR A 131 6.77 18.62 13.65
C THR A 131 5.71 19.44 12.92
N ALA A 132 4.97 20.31 13.59
CA ALA A 132 4.03 21.20 12.92
C ALA A 132 4.73 22.17 11.97
N ARG A 133 5.86 22.76 12.38
CA ARG A 133 6.69 23.59 11.50
C ARG A 133 7.22 22.82 10.29
N LEU A 134 7.66 21.58 10.50
CA LEU A 134 8.09 20.69 9.42
C LEU A 134 6.96 20.43 8.41
N LEU A 135 5.75 20.13 8.90
CA LEU A 135 4.58 19.92 8.02
C LEU A 135 4.21 21.17 7.22
N ASP A 136 4.28 22.34 7.82
CA ASP A 136 4.05 23.62 7.13
C ASP A 136 5.12 23.90 6.06
N ALA A 137 6.39 23.60 6.35
CA ALA A 137 7.47 23.71 5.39
C ALA A 137 7.28 22.75 4.21
N LEU A 138 7.00 21.47 4.48
CA LEU A 138 6.72 20.46 3.45
C LEU A 138 5.54 20.86 2.56
N LYS A 139 4.47 21.38 3.14
CA LYS A 139 3.30 21.89 2.41
C LYS A 139 3.68 23.06 1.52
N TYR A 140 4.35 24.07 2.05
CA TYR A 140 4.73 25.28 1.32
C TYR A 140 5.66 24.95 0.13
N TYR A 141 6.72 24.22 0.38
CA TYR A 141 7.67 23.83 -0.66
C TYR A 141 7.06 22.86 -1.67
N GLY A 142 6.22 21.93 -1.21
CA GLY A 142 5.48 21.03 -2.09
C GLY A 142 4.63 21.80 -3.10
N PHE A 143 3.86 22.78 -2.66
CA PHE A 143 3.09 23.64 -3.56
C PHE A 143 3.96 24.50 -4.47
N THR A 144 5.03 25.09 -3.94
CA THR A 144 5.94 25.94 -4.71
C THR A 144 6.60 25.15 -5.84
N PHE A 145 7.19 23.99 -5.54
CA PHE A 145 7.84 23.16 -6.55
C PHE A 145 6.84 22.53 -7.53
N SER A 146 5.67 22.13 -7.07
CA SER A 146 4.61 21.64 -7.97
C SER A 146 4.18 22.72 -8.97
N THR A 147 4.07 23.97 -8.51
CA THR A 147 3.69 25.10 -9.38
C THR A 147 4.80 25.45 -10.38
N THR A 148 6.06 25.50 -9.93
CA THR A 148 7.20 25.87 -10.78
C THR A 148 7.60 24.77 -11.76
N SER A 149 7.37 23.49 -11.41
CA SER A 149 7.72 22.35 -12.28
C SER A 149 6.88 22.28 -13.55
N GLY A 150 5.68 22.86 -13.57
CA GLY A 150 4.78 22.83 -14.72
C GLY A 150 4.35 21.40 -15.13
N ILE A 151 4.41 20.42 -14.23
CA ILE A 151 4.02 19.04 -14.51
C ILE A 151 2.54 19.01 -14.90
N THR A 152 2.26 18.46 -16.08
CA THR A 152 0.91 18.28 -16.63
C THR A 152 0.79 16.92 -17.29
N ILE A 153 -0.44 16.48 -17.54
CA ILE A 153 -0.73 15.22 -18.22
C ILE A 153 -1.27 15.51 -19.60
N GLY A 154 -0.60 14.99 -20.61
CA GLY A 154 -1.07 14.96 -21.99
C GLY A 154 -1.49 13.56 -22.42
N ILE A 155 -2.16 13.46 -23.57
CA ILE A 155 -2.52 12.17 -24.16
C ILE A 155 -1.27 11.37 -24.51
N ASP A 156 -0.20 12.02 -24.95
CA ASP A 156 1.06 11.38 -25.35
C ASP A 156 1.85 10.79 -24.18
N ASP A 157 1.57 11.22 -22.96
CA ASP A 157 2.18 10.64 -21.75
C ASP A 157 1.67 9.21 -21.44
N ALA A 158 0.51 8.84 -21.97
CA ALA A 158 -0.03 7.49 -21.87
C ALA A 158 0.64 6.57 -22.91
N VAL A 159 1.83 6.06 -22.57
CA VAL A 159 2.62 5.20 -23.47
C VAL A 159 2.16 3.75 -23.35
N ILE A 160 1.90 3.11 -24.49
CA ILE A 160 1.46 1.72 -24.56
C ILE A 160 2.70 0.83 -24.75
N PRO A 161 2.93 -0.18 -23.88
CA PRO A 161 4.05 -1.10 -24.04
C PRO A 161 3.89 -2.00 -25.27
N GLU A 162 4.97 -2.29 -25.98
CA GLU A 162 4.95 -3.15 -27.15
C GLU A 162 4.58 -4.61 -26.82
N GLU A 163 4.94 -5.07 -25.64
CA GLU A 163 4.66 -6.39 -25.11
C GLU A 163 3.15 -6.69 -25.01
N LYS A 164 2.31 -5.65 -24.94
CA LYS A 164 0.85 -5.80 -24.90
C LYS A 164 0.35 -6.64 -26.07
N LYS A 165 0.86 -6.41 -27.28
CA LYS A 165 0.43 -7.15 -28.49
C LYS A 165 0.74 -8.64 -28.36
N GLN A 166 1.92 -8.96 -27.83
CA GLN A 166 2.33 -10.34 -27.63
C GLN A 166 1.44 -11.06 -26.61
N TYR A 167 1.10 -10.40 -25.51
CA TYR A 167 0.20 -10.96 -24.48
C TYR A 167 -1.21 -11.20 -25.02
N LEU A 168 -1.73 -10.30 -25.86
CA LEU A 168 -3.05 -10.47 -26.46
C LEU A 168 -3.04 -11.63 -27.49
N GLU A 169 -2.01 -11.76 -28.33
CA GLU A 169 -1.88 -12.86 -29.27
C GLU A 169 -1.71 -14.22 -28.58
N GLU A 170 -0.99 -14.27 -27.47
CA GLU A 170 -0.88 -15.47 -26.64
C GLU A 170 -2.22 -15.84 -26.01
N ALA A 171 -2.95 -14.86 -25.50
CA ALA A 171 -4.27 -15.07 -24.93
C ALA A 171 -5.27 -15.56 -25.98
N ASP A 172 -5.25 -15.00 -27.18
CA ASP A 172 -6.13 -15.45 -28.27
C ASP A 172 -5.84 -16.90 -28.69
N ARG A 173 -4.56 -17.31 -28.73
CA ARG A 173 -4.20 -18.72 -29.02
C ARG A 173 -4.72 -19.66 -27.92
N LYS A 174 -4.61 -19.29 -26.65
CA LYS A 174 -5.15 -20.09 -25.54
C LYS A 174 -6.68 -20.14 -25.54
N LEU A 175 -7.32 -19.01 -25.87
CA LEU A 175 -8.78 -18.95 -26.00
C LEU A 175 -9.29 -19.95 -27.05
N LEU A 176 -8.66 -20.00 -28.23
CA LEU A 176 -9.01 -20.97 -29.25
C LEU A 176 -8.85 -22.43 -28.79
N GLN A 177 -7.84 -22.72 -27.97
CA GLN A 177 -7.66 -24.06 -27.40
C GLN A 177 -8.79 -24.42 -26.43
N ILE A 178 -9.22 -23.47 -25.59
CA ILE A 178 -10.35 -23.66 -24.66
C ILE A 178 -11.66 -23.88 -25.43
N GLU A 179 -11.91 -23.09 -26.47
CA GLU A 179 -13.09 -23.25 -27.32
C GLU A 179 -13.09 -24.59 -28.05
N GLN A 180 -11.96 -25.03 -28.61
CA GLN A 180 -11.83 -26.35 -29.23
C GLN A 180 -12.06 -27.49 -28.24
N ALA A 181 -11.53 -27.38 -27.01
CA ALA A 181 -11.76 -28.38 -25.97
C ALA A 181 -13.24 -28.45 -25.56
N TYR A 182 -13.94 -27.33 -25.54
CA TYR A 182 -15.36 -27.27 -25.29
C TYR A 182 -16.18 -27.89 -26.44
N GLU A 183 -15.88 -27.56 -27.71
CA GLU A 183 -16.53 -28.15 -28.89
C GLU A 183 -16.33 -29.66 -28.96
N MET A 184 -15.17 -30.16 -28.51
CA MET A 184 -14.89 -31.62 -28.42
C MET A 184 -15.60 -32.31 -27.25
N GLY A 185 -16.30 -31.54 -26.36
CA GLY A 185 -17.00 -32.08 -25.23
C GLY A 185 -16.12 -32.40 -24.02
N PHE A 186 -14.87 -31.93 -23.97
CA PHE A 186 -13.98 -32.14 -22.83
C PHE A 186 -14.25 -31.17 -21.66
N LEU A 187 -14.96 -30.05 -21.91
CA LEU A 187 -15.26 -29.03 -20.92
C LEU A 187 -16.78 -28.83 -20.84
N THR A 188 -17.28 -28.58 -19.63
CA THR A 188 -18.61 -28.09 -19.40
C THR A 188 -18.71 -26.59 -19.65
N ASP A 189 -19.91 -26.05 -19.84
CA ASP A 189 -20.14 -24.59 -20.00
C ASP A 189 -19.52 -23.77 -18.86
N ARG A 190 -19.64 -24.26 -17.62
CA ARG A 190 -19.11 -23.61 -16.44
C ARG A 190 -17.58 -23.62 -16.40
N GLU A 191 -16.97 -24.76 -16.69
CA GLU A 191 -15.49 -24.89 -16.75
C GLU A 191 -14.91 -24.03 -17.85
N ARG A 192 -15.54 -23.98 -19.04
CA ARG A 192 -15.18 -23.09 -20.14
C ARG A 192 -15.20 -21.63 -19.67
N TYR A 193 -16.31 -21.21 -19.03
CA TYR A 193 -16.46 -19.86 -18.51
C TYR A 193 -15.37 -19.52 -17.49
N ASP A 194 -15.13 -20.39 -16.51
CA ASP A 194 -14.14 -20.17 -15.47
C ASP A 194 -12.70 -20.08 -16.05
N GLN A 195 -12.36 -20.96 -17.03
CA GLN A 195 -11.07 -20.91 -17.70
C GLN A 195 -10.87 -19.65 -18.54
N ILE A 196 -11.91 -19.16 -19.22
CA ILE A 196 -11.85 -17.88 -19.95
C ILE A 196 -11.63 -16.72 -19.01
N LEU A 197 -12.33 -16.67 -17.88
CA LEU A 197 -12.14 -15.62 -16.88
C LEU A 197 -10.74 -15.64 -16.29
N GLN A 198 -10.23 -16.83 -15.96
CA GLN A 198 -8.87 -16.98 -15.45
C GLN A 198 -7.84 -16.51 -16.48
N LEU A 199 -7.94 -16.93 -17.74
CA LEU A 199 -7.05 -16.52 -18.82
C LEU A 199 -6.95 -14.99 -18.95
N TRP A 200 -8.10 -14.31 -18.95
CA TRP A 200 -8.13 -12.86 -19.11
C TRP A 200 -7.68 -12.12 -17.85
N THR A 201 -7.91 -12.69 -16.67
CA THR A 201 -7.39 -12.16 -15.41
C THR A 201 -5.85 -12.21 -15.40
N GLU A 202 -5.26 -13.37 -15.72
CA GLU A 202 -3.80 -13.53 -15.81
C GLU A 202 -3.17 -12.59 -16.85
N THR A 203 -3.81 -12.46 -18.02
CA THR A 203 -3.36 -11.56 -19.09
C THR A 203 -3.38 -10.10 -18.63
N THR A 204 -4.43 -9.71 -17.93
CA THR A 204 -4.59 -8.37 -17.38
C THR A 204 -3.55 -8.07 -16.30
N GLU A 205 -3.26 -9.05 -15.46
CA GLU A 205 -2.24 -8.93 -14.41
C GLU A 205 -0.83 -8.81 -14.99
N LYS A 206 -0.50 -9.55 -16.06
CA LYS A 206 0.78 -9.44 -16.77
C LYS A 206 0.99 -8.07 -17.45
N ALA A 207 -0.09 -7.44 -17.91
CA ALA A 207 -0.01 -6.13 -18.53
C ALA A 207 0.42 -5.01 -17.55
N THR A 208 0.12 -5.14 -16.26
CA THR A 208 0.44 -4.10 -15.26
C THR A 208 1.95 -3.92 -15.07
N PRO A 209 2.74 -4.96 -14.74
CA PRO A 209 4.19 -4.84 -14.62
C PRO A 209 4.87 -4.38 -15.93
N ALA A 210 4.37 -4.82 -17.09
CA ALA A 210 4.92 -4.42 -18.39
C ALA A 210 4.80 -2.90 -18.63
N VAL A 211 3.66 -2.29 -18.24
CA VAL A 211 3.48 -0.84 -18.33
C VAL A 211 4.48 -0.11 -17.41
N PHE A 212 4.62 -0.55 -16.17
CA PHE A 212 5.54 0.09 -15.22
C PHE A 212 7.00 -0.10 -15.59
N LYS A 213 7.38 -1.30 -16.06
CA LYS A 213 8.73 -1.57 -16.58
C LYS A 213 9.07 -0.67 -17.77
N ASN A 214 8.14 -0.51 -18.71
CA ASN A 214 8.33 0.39 -19.85
C ASN A 214 8.52 1.84 -19.42
N PHE A 215 7.80 2.32 -18.40
CA PHE A 215 8.01 3.64 -17.85
C PHE A 215 9.38 3.78 -17.17
N GLU A 216 9.78 2.81 -16.36
CA GLU A 216 11.04 2.82 -15.62
C GLU A 216 12.26 2.83 -16.56
N GLU A 217 12.23 2.01 -17.60
CA GLU A 217 13.35 1.86 -18.54
C GLU A 217 13.41 2.99 -19.56
N ASN A 218 12.27 3.39 -20.13
CA ASN A 218 12.24 4.29 -21.28
C ASN A 218 11.75 5.71 -20.97
N TYR A 219 10.93 5.88 -19.93
CA TYR A 219 10.26 7.16 -19.62
C TYR A 219 10.25 7.46 -18.11
N PRO A 220 11.41 7.50 -17.42
CA PRO A 220 11.47 7.63 -15.96
C PRO A 220 10.89 8.96 -15.43
N PHE A 221 10.82 9.99 -16.26
CA PHE A 221 10.24 11.30 -15.92
C PHE A 221 8.85 11.53 -16.51
N ASN A 222 8.18 10.46 -16.92
CA ASN A 222 6.80 10.57 -17.40
C ASN A 222 5.88 11.03 -16.25
N PRO A 223 5.05 12.09 -16.44
CA PRO A 223 4.18 12.63 -15.39
C PRO A 223 3.25 11.60 -14.74
N LEU A 224 2.68 10.69 -15.53
CA LEU A 224 1.81 9.62 -15.02
C LEU A 224 2.57 8.66 -14.10
N TYR A 225 3.79 8.28 -14.52
CA TYR A 225 4.66 7.40 -13.75
C TYR A 225 5.10 8.05 -12.43
N VAL A 226 5.61 9.28 -12.50
CA VAL A 226 6.07 10.04 -11.32
C VAL A 226 4.95 10.23 -10.30
N MET A 227 3.73 10.60 -10.73
CA MET A 227 2.60 10.76 -9.82
C MET A 227 2.14 9.47 -9.19
N ALA A 228 2.13 8.36 -9.94
CA ALA A 228 1.72 7.07 -9.43
C ALA A 228 2.76 6.46 -8.48
N GLN A 229 4.04 6.51 -8.85
CA GLN A 229 5.13 5.95 -8.05
C GLN A 229 5.36 6.72 -6.75
N SER A 230 5.31 8.04 -6.79
CA SER A 230 5.41 8.85 -5.57
C SER A 230 4.25 8.63 -4.58
N GLY A 231 3.17 8.00 -5.02
CA GLY A 231 1.96 7.80 -4.22
C GLY A 231 1.12 9.07 -4.06
N ALA A 232 1.42 10.13 -4.82
CA ALA A 232 0.66 11.38 -4.78
C ALA A 232 -0.74 11.20 -5.36
N ARG A 233 -0.84 10.60 -6.55
CA ARG A 233 -2.13 10.34 -7.21
C ARG A 233 -2.01 9.19 -8.22
N GLY A 234 -3.07 8.41 -8.32
CA GLY A 234 -3.12 7.25 -9.21
C GLY A 234 -2.68 5.96 -8.51
N ASN A 235 -3.21 4.85 -8.99
CA ASN A 235 -2.81 3.52 -8.58
C ASN A 235 -2.41 2.69 -9.82
N PRO A 236 -1.71 1.56 -9.65
CA PRO A 236 -1.30 0.73 -10.76
C PRO A 236 -2.44 0.30 -11.69
N GLN A 237 -3.63 0.04 -11.15
CA GLN A 237 -4.80 -0.36 -11.92
C GLN A 237 -5.32 0.78 -12.82
N GLN A 238 -5.29 2.03 -12.34
CA GLN A 238 -5.69 3.19 -13.13
C GLN A 238 -4.71 3.43 -14.29
N ILE A 239 -3.41 3.35 -14.02
CA ILE A 239 -2.37 3.48 -15.06
C ILE A 239 -2.50 2.36 -16.09
N ARG A 240 -2.77 1.11 -15.65
CA ARG A 240 -3.04 -0.01 -16.56
C ARG A 240 -4.21 0.27 -17.48
N GLN A 241 -5.30 0.85 -16.98
CA GLN A 241 -6.47 1.18 -17.82
C GLN A 241 -6.15 2.27 -18.84
N LEU A 242 -5.24 3.20 -18.52
CA LEU A 242 -4.80 4.25 -19.44
C LEU A 242 -3.87 3.73 -20.53
N CYS A 243 -2.87 2.92 -20.18
CA CYS A 243 -1.75 2.54 -21.03
C CYS A 243 -1.73 1.06 -21.45
N GLY A 244 -2.37 0.19 -20.68
CA GLY A 244 -2.41 -1.26 -20.90
C GLY A 244 -3.73 -1.73 -21.48
N MET A 245 -4.52 -2.46 -20.67
CA MET A 245 -5.88 -2.87 -21.04
C MET A 245 -6.83 -2.67 -19.86
N ARG A 246 -8.11 -2.47 -20.17
CA ARG A 246 -9.11 -2.28 -19.12
C ARG A 246 -9.44 -3.59 -18.41
N GLY A 247 -9.61 -4.69 -19.17
CA GLY A 247 -9.83 -6.04 -18.65
C GLY A 247 -11.30 -6.43 -18.56
N LEU A 248 -11.60 -7.40 -17.68
CA LEU A 248 -12.93 -7.96 -17.52
C LEU A 248 -13.88 -6.98 -16.84
N MET A 249 -15.15 -6.96 -17.29
CA MET A 249 -16.19 -6.08 -16.77
C MET A 249 -17.35 -6.88 -16.20
N GLN A 250 -18.01 -6.37 -15.16
CA GLN A 250 -19.19 -6.99 -14.57
C GLN A 250 -20.48 -6.54 -15.25
N LYS A 251 -21.39 -7.50 -15.45
CA LYS A 251 -22.79 -7.23 -15.82
C LYS A 251 -23.54 -6.56 -14.66
N PRO A 252 -24.67 -5.91 -14.92
CA PRO A 252 -25.53 -5.41 -13.84
C PRO A 252 -26.00 -6.50 -12.86
N SER A 253 -26.15 -7.75 -13.36
CA SER A 253 -26.51 -8.93 -12.55
C SER A 253 -25.45 -9.32 -11.51
N GLY A 254 -24.19 -8.89 -11.70
CA GLY A 254 -23.04 -9.30 -10.88
C GLY A 254 -22.14 -10.32 -11.54
N GLU A 255 -22.61 -11.00 -12.59
CA GLU A 255 -21.77 -11.90 -13.41
C GLU A 255 -20.74 -11.10 -14.19
N THR A 256 -19.64 -11.76 -14.60
CA THR A 256 -18.61 -11.14 -15.41
C THR A 256 -18.88 -11.41 -16.89
N PHE A 257 -18.61 -10.44 -17.76
CA PHE A 257 -18.60 -10.68 -19.20
C PHE A 257 -17.40 -11.57 -19.59
N GLU A 258 -17.64 -12.58 -20.43
CA GLU A 258 -16.58 -13.44 -20.97
C GLU A 258 -15.62 -12.67 -21.88
N VAL A 259 -16.12 -11.66 -22.57
CA VAL A 259 -15.35 -10.80 -23.46
C VAL A 259 -14.74 -9.65 -22.67
N PRO A 260 -13.40 -9.54 -22.57
CA PRO A 260 -12.74 -8.44 -21.89
C PRO A 260 -12.73 -7.19 -22.76
N VAL A 261 -12.52 -6.05 -22.14
CA VAL A 261 -12.13 -4.82 -22.81
C VAL A 261 -10.62 -4.85 -23.03
N ARG A 262 -10.20 -5.12 -24.27
CA ARG A 262 -8.79 -5.27 -24.66
C ARG A 262 -8.09 -3.93 -24.84
N SER A 263 -8.84 -2.93 -25.26
CA SER A 263 -8.35 -1.58 -25.50
C SER A 263 -8.02 -0.84 -24.19
N SER A 264 -7.02 0.01 -24.27
CA SER A 264 -6.75 1.03 -23.27
C SER A 264 -7.52 2.33 -23.61
N PHE A 265 -7.61 3.25 -22.62
CA PHE A 265 -8.22 4.55 -22.90
C PHE A 265 -7.41 5.36 -23.92
N ARG A 266 -6.08 5.16 -23.99
CA ARG A 266 -5.21 5.80 -24.99
C ARG A 266 -5.53 5.36 -26.40
N GLU A 267 -5.84 4.07 -26.62
CA GLU A 267 -6.20 3.53 -27.94
C GLU A 267 -7.60 3.96 -28.37
N GLY A 268 -8.46 4.24 -27.39
CA GLY A 268 -9.88 4.43 -27.59
C GLY A 268 -10.64 3.09 -27.56
N LEU A 269 -11.84 3.12 -27.05
CA LEU A 269 -12.71 1.93 -26.95
C LEU A 269 -13.54 1.77 -28.23
N THR A 270 -13.73 0.53 -28.67
CA THR A 270 -14.73 0.22 -29.68
C THR A 270 -16.14 0.47 -29.13
N VAL A 271 -17.13 0.58 -30.01
CA VAL A 271 -18.53 0.82 -29.58
C VAL A 271 -19.02 -0.27 -28.62
N LEU A 272 -18.67 -1.53 -28.88
CA LEU A 272 -19.05 -2.65 -28.02
C LEU A 272 -18.34 -2.57 -26.65
N GLU A 273 -17.04 -2.33 -26.65
CA GLU A 273 -16.26 -2.18 -25.40
C GLU A 273 -16.75 -1.00 -24.56
N TYR A 274 -17.10 0.12 -25.20
CA TYR A 274 -17.69 1.26 -24.52
C TYR A 274 -19.04 0.89 -23.88
N PHE A 275 -19.90 0.18 -24.61
CA PHE A 275 -21.20 -0.25 -24.11
C PHE A 275 -21.06 -1.19 -22.89
N ILE A 276 -20.21 -2.21 -23.00
CA ILE A 276 -19.89 -3.11 -21.88
C ILE A 276 -19.35 -2.31 -20.67
N SER A 277 -18.44 -1.39 -20.93
CA SER A 277 -17.85 -0.54 -19.90
C SER A 277 -18.85 0.37 -19.20
N SER A 278 -19.88 0.84 -19.91
CA SER A 278 -20.89 1.74 -19.36
C SER A 278 -21.75 1.10 -18.26
N HIS A 279 -21.98 -0.22 -18.34
CA HIS A 279 -22.69 -0.96 -17.29
C HIS A 279 -21.94 -0.92 -15.96
N GLY A 280 -20.63 -1.22 -15.98
CA GLY A 280 -19.80 -1.19 -14.79
C GLY A 280 -19.68 0.22 -14.17
N ALA A 281 -19.52 1.24 -15.02
CA ALA A 281 -19.46 2.62 -14.57
C ALA A 281 -20.76 3.09 -13.91
N ARG A 282 -21.91 2.80 -14.53
CA ARG A 282 -23.24 3.15 -13.98
C ARG A 282 -23.52 2.43 -12.66
N LYS A 283 -23.26 1.11 -12.61
CA LYS A 283 -23.38 0.32 -11.39
C LYS A 283 -22.52 0.87 -10.27
N GLY A 284 -21.22 1.14 -10.56
CA GLY A 284 -20.31 1.72 -9.58
C GLY A 284 -20.78 3.07 -9.04
N GLY A 285 -21.30 3.96 -9.91
CA GLY A 285 -21.84 5.25 -9.49
C GLY A 285 -23.08 5.12 -8.59
N ALA A 286 -24.01 4.23 -8.95
CA ALA A 286 -25.20 3.96 -8.14
C ALA A 286 -24.84 3.31 -6.80
N ASP A 287 -23.97 2.31 -6.81
CA ASP A 287 -23.51 1.62 -5.60
C ASP A 287 -22.80 2.58 -4.63
N THR A 288 -21.98 3.51 -5.14
CA THR A 288 -21.30 4.51 -4.31
C THR A 288 -22.33 5.42 -3.62
N ALA A 289 -23.33 5.92 -4.37
CA ALA A 289 -24.37 6.79 -3.82
C ALA A 289 -25.18 6.10 -2.72
N LEU A 290 -25.58 4.84 -2.93
CA LEU A 290 -26.35 4.07 -1.96
C LEU A 290 -25.53 3.70 -0.72
N ARG A 291 -24.30 3.23 -0.90
CA ARG A 291 -23.43 2.80 0.21
C ARG A 291 -22.94 3.96 1.07
N THR A 292 -22.91 5.18 0.56
CA THR A 292 -22.59 6.37 1.37
C THR A 292 -23.60 6.54 2.50
N ALA A 293 -24.89 6.33 2.22
CA ALA A 293 -25.93 6.35 3.22
C ALA A 293 -25.78 5.24 4.28
N ASP A 294 -25.43 4.01 3.84
CA ASP A 294 -25.20 2.86 4.72
C ASP A 294 -24.01 3.11 5.66
N SER A 295 -22.92 3.70 5.15
CA SER A 295 -21.75 4.07 5.96
C SER A 295 -22.10 5.13 7.02
N GLY A 296 -22.87 6.15 6.63
CA GLY A 296 -23.34 7.17 7.57
C GLY A 296 -24.25 6.58 8.65
N TYR A 297 -25.16 5.68 8.27
CA TYR A 297 -26.04 4.99 9.21
C TYR A 297 -25.28 4.05 10.17
N LEU A 298 -24.28 3.32 9.66
CA LEU A 298 -23.39 2.51 10.54
C LEU A 298 -22.68 3.39 11.55
N THR A 299 -22.09 4.50 11.11
CA THR A 299 -21.37 5.44 12.00
C THR A 299 -22.30 5.97 13.08
N ARG A 300 -23.53 6.37 12.74
CA ARG A 300 -24.52 6.82 13.71
C ARG A 300 -24.86 5.73 14.73
N LYS A 301 -25.10 4.48 14.29
CA LYS A 301 -25.38 3.35 15.21
C LYS A 301 -24.22 3.11 16.15
N LEU A 302 -22.98 3.17 15.66
CA LEU A 302 -21.78 3.01 16.50
C LEU A 302 -21.68 4.12 17.54
N VAL A 303 -21.90 5.38 17.15
CA VAL A 303 -21.90 6.51 18.08
C VAL A 303 -22.99 6.35 19.14
N ASP A 304 -24.22 6.02 18.75
CA ASP A 304 -25.34 5.83 19.66
C ASP A 304 -25.08 4.74 20.73
N VAL A 305 -24.31 3.70 20.39
CA VAL A 305 -23.96 2.61 21.33
C VAL A 305 -22.77 2.98 22.22
N THR A 306 -21.81 3.79 21.71
CA THR A 306 -20.54 4.02 22.40
C THR A 306 -20.38 5.39 23.05
N HIS A 307 -21.34 6.32 22.88
CA HIS A 307 -21.21 7.70 23.35
C HIS A 307 -21.05 7.80 24.88
N GLU A 308 -21.54 6.82 25.63
CA GLU A 308 -21.41 6.79 27.10
C GLU A 308 -20.03 6.31 27.57
N ILE A 309 -19.20 5.76 26.67
CA ILE A 309 -17.87 5.28 27.00
C ILE A 309 -16.90 6.45 27.06
N VAL A 310 -16.68 6.93 28.29
CA VAL A 310 -15.82 8.07 28.63
C VAL A 310 -14.76 7.61 29.61
N VAL A 311 -13.58 8.21 29.59
CA VAL A 311 -12.53 7.99 30.60
C VAL A 311 -12.94 8.64 31.90
N ARG A 312 -13.24 7.86 32.95
CA ARG A 312 -13.83 8.39 34.20
C ARG A 312 -12.89 8.43 35.39
N GLU A 313 -11.90 7.56 35.44
CA GLU A 313 -10.96 7.41 36.54
C GLU A 313 -9.55 7.10 36.07
N ALA A 314 -8.56 7.30 36.91
CA ALA A 314 -7.17 7.06 36.57
C ALA A 314 -6.84 5.57 36.51
N ASP A 315 -7.33 4.78 37.46
CA ASP A 315 -7.06 3.33 37.54
C ASP A 315 -8.23 2.61 38.19
N CYS A 316 -8.74 1.56 37.56
CA CYS A 316 -9.80 0.69 38.08
C CYS A 316 -9.27 -0.42 39.00
N GLY A 317 -7.94 -0.58 39.12
CA GLY A 317 -7.32 -1.60 39.98
C GLY A 317 -7.45 -3.04 39.49
N THR A 318 -7.86 -3.26 38.23
CA THR A 318 -8.01 -4.63 37.70
C THR A 318 -6.68 -5.37 37.61
N THR A 319 -6.68 -6.65 37.94
CA THR A 319 -5.57 -7.58 37.72
C THR A 319 -5.71 -8.34 36.40
N ASN A 320 -6.86 -8.21 35.72
CA ASN A 320 -7.10 -8.86 34.45
C ASN A 320 -6.37 -8.13 33.32
N TYR A 321 -5.85 -8.89 32.39
CA TYR A 321 -5.06 -8.39 31.26
C TYR A 321 -5.36 -9.18 29.99
N ILE A 322 -4.84 -8.71 28.88
CA ILE A 322 -4.82 -9.40 27.60
C ILE A 322 -3.36 -9.61 27.19
N SER A 323 -3.01 -10.82 26.80
CA SER A 323 -1.73 -11.12 26.18
C SER A 323 -1.76 -10.77 24.69
N VAL A 324 -0.88 -9.86 24.27
CA VAL A 324 -0.68 -9.53 22.86
C VAL A 324 0.37 -10.45 22.29
N PRO A 325 0.01 -11.37 21.36
CA PRO A 325 0.96 -12.27 20.76
C PRO A 325 1.90 -11.54 19.80
N LEU A 326 3.20 -11.79 19.88
CA LEU A 326 4.23 -11.27 18.99
C LEU A 326 4.43 -12.16 17.76
N PHE A 327 4.00 -13.41 17.83
CA PHE A 327 4.07 -14.40 16.77
C PHE A 327 2.69 -14.73 16.24
N GLN A 328 2.65 -15.17 15.00
CA GLN A 328 1.45 -15.72 14.35
C GLN A 328 1.81 -17.01 13.62
N PRO A 329 0.89 -17.98 13.54
CA PRO A 329 1.12 -19.17 12.73
C PRO A 329 1.22 -18.78 11.24
N ASP A 330 2.20 -19.32 10.55
CA ASP A 330 2.32 -19.20 9.10
C ASP A 330 1.26 -20.09 8.45
N GLU A 331 0.54 -19.56 7.47
CA GLU A 331 -0.58 -20.26 6.81
C GLU A 331 -0.13 -21.51 6.02
N VAL A 332 1.13 -21.56 5.59
CA VAL A 332 1.67 -22.64 4.75
C VAL A 332 2.47 -23.65 5.57
N THR A 333 3.41 -23.14 6.37
CA THR A 333 4.36 -23.99 7.11
C THR A 333 3.91 -24.36 8.51
N ARG A 334 2.84 -23.72 9.04
CA ARG A 334 2.37 -23.82 10.43
C ARG A 334 3.44 -23.49 11.50
N SER A 335 4.61 -23.03 11.08
CA SER A 335 5.62 -22.52 12.00
C SER A 335 5.20 -21.16 12.56
N LEU A 336 5.59 -20.89 13.82
CA LEU A 336 5.38 -19.57 14.41
C LEU A 336 6.32 -18.56 13.74
N ARG A 337 5.73 -17.58 13.07
CA ARG A 337 6.45 -16.45 12.45
C ARG A 337 6.22 -15.19 13.25
N LEU A 338 7.26 -14.39 13.44
CA LEU A 338 7.14 -13.05 14.03
C LEU A 338 6.16 -12.21 13.20
N ARG A 339 5.22 -11.56 13.86
CA ARG A 339 4.26 -10.64 13.22
C ARG A 339 5.02 -9.48 12.58
N LYS A 340 4.40 -8.82 11.62
CA LYS A 340 4.98 -7.62 11.02
C LYS A 340 5.23 -6.57 12.10
N ARG A 341 6.39 -5.93 12.03
CA ARG A 341 6.79 -4.90 12.99
C ARG A 341 5.71 -3.84 13.20
N ALA A 342 5.10 -3.34 12.13
CA ALA A 342 4.03 -2.36 12.20
C ALA A 342 2.79 -2.85 12.98
N ASP A 343 2.46 -4.16 12.90
CA ASP A 343 1.33 -4.74 13.63
C ASP A 343 1.62 -4.86 15.13
N ILE A 344 2.88 -5.17 15.48
CA ILE A 344 3.34 -5.22 16.88
C ILE A 344 3.36 -3.81 17.47
N GLU A 345 3.93 -2.84 16.75
CA GLU A 345 3.96 -1.43 17.16
C GLU A 345 2.54 -0.89 17.40
N ALA A 346 1.62 -1.13 16.46
CA ALA A 346 0.22 -0.72 16.61
C ALA A 346 -0.50 -1.43 17.78
N GLY A 347 -0.11 -2.66 18.09
CA GLY A 347 -0.70 -3.46 19.18
C GLY A 347 -0.21 -3.08 20.57
N LEU A 348 1.02 -2.57 20.70
CA LEU A 348 1.68 -2.34 21.99
C LEU A 348 1.90 -0.87 22.34
N TYR A 349 2.16 0.00 21.35
CA TYR A 349 2.47 1.41 21.59
C TYR A 349 1.34 2.12 22.36
N GLY A 350 1.73 2.79 23.44
CA GLY A 350 0.81 3.55 24.28
C GLY A 350 -0.07 2.71 25.20
N ARG A 351 0.02 1.38 25.19
CA ARG A 351 -0.65 0.52 26.16
C ARG A 351 0.11 0.48 27.48
N VAL A 352 -0.58 0.07 28.53
CA VAL A 352 -0.01 -0.06 29.87
C VAL A 352 0.33 -1.52 30.14
N LEU A 353 1.53 -1.77 30.60
CA LEU A 353 1.99 -3.09 30.98
C LEU A 353 1.21 -3.60 32.21
N ALA A 354 0.64 -4.80 32.13
CA ALA A 354 -0.20 -5.35 33.17
C ALA A 354 0.58 -6.15 34.23
N ARG A 355 1.78 -6.60 33.88
CA ARG A 355 2.72 -7.31 34.75
C ARG A 355 4.13 -6.90 34.41
N GLU A 356 5.02 -7.03 35.36
CA GLU A 356 6.45 -6.85 35.14
C GLU A 356 6.98 -7.83 34.08
N VAL A 357 7.81 -7.35 33.16
CA VAL A 357 8.46 -8.14 32.12
C VAL A 357 9.94 -7.79 32.09
N GLU A 358 10.79 -8.81 32.17
CA GLU A 358 12.24 -8.68 32.04
C GLU A 358 12.67 -9.21 30.67
N VAL A 359 13.32 -8.38 29.86
CA VAL A 359 13.77 -8.71 28.51
C VAL A 359 15.13 -8.09 28.25
N LEU A 360 16.06 -8.86 27.66
CA LEU A 360 17.42 -8.41 27.33
C LEU A 360 18.13 -7.74 28.52
N GLY A 361 17.85 -8.16 29.76
CA GLY A 361 18.44 -7.59 30.98
C GLY A 361 17.84 -6.25 31.40
N VAL A 362 16.77 -5.78 30.74
CA VAL A 362 16.02 -4.56 31.09
C VAL A 362 14.71 -4.97 31.74
N ARG A 363 14.44 -4.39 32.91
CA ARG A 363 13.21 -4.64 33.68
C ARG A 363 12.18 -3.55 33.35
N LEU A 364 11.05 -3.96 32.78
CA LEU A 364 9.89 -3.12 32.53
C LEU A 364 8.86 -3.32 33.65
N GLU A 365 8.62 -2.28 34.44
CA GLU A 365 7.76 -2.35 35.62
C GLU A 365 6.26 -2.46 35.24
N GLU A 366 5.48 -3.09 36.11
CA GLU A 366 4.02 -3.08 36.04
C GLU A 366 3.46 -1.65 36.07
N GLY A 367 2.45 -1.39 35.23
CA GLY A 367 1.81 -0.06 35.16
C GLY A 367 2.56 0.95 34.29
N ARG A 368 3.68 0.56 33.67
CA ARG A 368 4.43 1.39 32.74
C ARG A 368 3.66 1.55 31.42
N TYR A 369 3.57 2.79 30.93
CA TYR A 369 3.11 3.08 29.58
C TYR A 369 4.22 2.72 28.59
N LEU A 370 3.93 1.85 27.63
CA LEU A 370 4.89 1.39 26.64
C LEU A 370 5.19 2.51 25.64
N SER A 371 6.40 3.05 25.71
CA SER A 371 6.95 3.96 24.71
C SER A 371 7.37 3.21 23.45
N MET A 372 7.70 3.93 22.37
CA MET A 372 8.20 3.31 21.15
C MET A 372 9.53 2.59 21.38
N ASP A 373 10.39 3.13 22.24
CA ASP A 373 11.67 2.48 22.59
C ASP A 373 11.45 1.17 23.35
N ASP A 374 10.47 1.14 24.27
CA ASP A 374 10.09 -0.09 24.96
C ASP A 374 9.54 -1.14 23.96
N VAL A 375 8.73 -0.71 22.99
CA VAL A 375 8.19 -1.61 21.97
C VAL A 375 9.32 -2.17 21.07
N HIS A 376 10.28 -1.34 20.68
CA HIS A 376 11.44 -1.79 19.91
C HIS A 376 12.32 -2.77 20.71
N LEU A 377 12.44 -2.57 22.02
CA LEU A 377 13.13 -3.50 22.92
C LEU A 377 12.40 -4.86 22.96
N LEU A 378 11.07 -4.85 23.10
CA LEU A 378 10.25 -6.06 23.09
C LEU A 378 10.31 -6.81 21.74
N ILE A 379 10.35 -6.09 20.62
CA ILE A 379 10.53 -6.71 19.29
C ILE A 379 11.90 -7.41 19.20
N LYS A 380 12.97 -6.76 19.63
CA LYS A 380 14.32 -7.36 19.66
C LYS A 380 14.39 -8.59 20.56
N ALA A 381 13.72 -8.55 21.71
CA ALA A 381 13.63 -9.69 22.62
C ALA A 381 12.81 -10.85 22.01
N ALA A 382 11.78 -10.55 21.23
CA ALA A 382 11.04 -11.55 20.48
C ALA A 382 11.89 -12.18 19.35
N GLU A 383 12.67 -11.37 18.64
CA GLU A 383 13.64 -11.85 17.63
C GLU A 383 14.71 -12.78 18.26
N ALA A 384 15.11 -12.49 19.49
CA ALA A 384 16.02 -13.35 20.28
C ALA A 384 15.33 -14.59 20.86
N GLY A 385 14.00 -14.71 20.79
CA GLY A 385 13.22 -15.83 21.32
C GLY A 385 12.95 -15.79 22.83
N GLU A 386 13.22 -14.66 23.50
CA GLU A 386 13.04 -14.53 24.97
C GLU A 386 11.56 -14.35 25.36
N ILE A 387 10.74 -13.73 24.49
CA ILE A 387 9.34 -13.44 24.77
C ILE A 387 8.45 -13.77 23.58
N GLN A 388 7.29 -14.36 23.82
CA GLN A 388 6.31 -14.71 22.78
C GLN A 388 5.07 -13.83 22.82
N GLU A 389 4.70 -13.32 23.99
CA GLU A 389 3.52 -12.47 24.20
C GLU A 389 3.78 -11.43 25.28
N VAL A 390 3.07 -10.31 25.21
CA VAL A 390 3.21 -9.19 26.16
C VAL A 390 1.87 -8.99 26.90
N PRO A 391 1.84 -9.08 28.25
CA PRO A 391 0.64 -8.83 29.04
C PRO A 391 0.36 -7.33 29.13
N VAL A 392 -0.76 -6.86 28.56
CA VAL A 392 -1.14 -5.43 28.57
C VAL A 392 -2.54 -5.22 29.14
N ARG A 393 -2.74 -4.08 29.76
CA ARG A 393 -4.06 -3.59 30.18
C ARG A 393 -4.91 -3.27 28.96
N SER A 394 -6.22 -3.54 29.03
CA SER A 394 -7.14 -3.32 27.91
C SER A 394 -8.49 -2.78 28.38
N PRO A 395 -9.17 -1.96 27.56
CA PRO A 395 -10.56 -1.57 27.80
C PRO A 395 -11.50 -2.77 27.95
N LEU A 396 -11.20 -3.92 27.30
CA LEU A 396 -12.03 -5.12 27.36
C LEU A 396 -12.03 -5.81 28.73
N THR A 397 -10.98 -5.62 29.52
CA THR A 397 -10.83 -6.18 30.88
C THR A 397 -10.96 -5.13 31.96
N CYS A 398 -11.36 -3.90 31.59
CA CYS A 398 -11.54 -2.81 32.52
C CYS A 398 -12.74 -3.05 33.45
N GLN A 399 -12.58 -2.77 34.75
CA GLN A 399 -13.62 -2.95 35.77
C GLN A 399 -14.34 -1.65 36.16
N THR A 400 -14.05 -0.55 35.46
CA THR A 400 -14.77 0.72 35.63
C THR A 400 -16.27 0.50 35.34
N ARG A 401 -17.13 0.86 36.24
CA ARG A 401 -18.57 0.58 36.17
C ARG A 401 -19.26 1.20 34.95
N TYR A 402 -18.89 2.42 34.60
CA TYR A 402 -19.39 3.14 33.42
C TYR A 402 -18.20 3.78 32.69
N GLY A 403 -17.95 3.37 31.44
CA GLY A 403 -16.81 3.83 30.66
C GLY A 403 -15.54 3.03 30.88
N VAL A 404 -14.39 3.66 30.86
CA VAL A 404 -13.07 3.05 30.99
C VAL A 404 -12.17 3.87 31.91
N CYS A 405 -11.11 3.27 32.47
CA CYS A 405 -10.07 4.00 33.19
C CYS A 405 -8.91 4.38 32.26
N GLN A 406 -8.14 5.39 32.66
CA GLN A 406 -7.00 5.92 31.92
C GLN A 406 -5.93 4.84 31.63
N LYS A 407 -5.58 4.03 32.63
CA LYS A 407 -4.57 2.97 32.47
C LYS A 407 -5.02 1.84 31.55
N CYS A 408 -6.30 1.43 31.56
CA CYS A 408 -6.80 0.41 30.67
C CYS A 408 -6.92 0.90 29.23
N TYR A 409 -7.20 2.18 29.00
CA TYR A 409 -7.23 2.79 27.69
C TYR A 409 -5.81 3.01 27.13
N GLY A 410 -4.92 3.61 27.92
CA GLY A 410 -3.56 3.90 27.52
C GLY A 410 -3.34 5.33 27.03
N TYR A 411 -2.54 5.50 25.97
CA TYR A 411 -2.24 6.80 25.38
C TYR A 411 -3.37 7.34 24.50
N ASP A 412 -3.52 8.64 24.53
CA ASP A 412 -4.05 9.40 23.42
C ASP A 412 -2.96 9.47 22.34
N LEU A 413 -3.18 8.74 21.25
CA LEU A 413 -2.20 8.60 20.16
C LEU A 413 -1.98 9.92 19.40
N SER A 414 -2.93 10.87 19.48
CA SER A 414 -2.79 12.18 18.83
C SER A 414 -1.76 13.07 19.54
N MET A 415 -1.64 12.91 20.86
CA MET A 415 -0.76 13.72 21.71
C MET A 415 0.44 12.94 22.27
N ALA A 416 0.51 11.61 22.04
CA ALA A 416 1.51 10.69 22.59
C ALA A 416 1.68 10.82 24.13
N ARG A 417 0.56 10.97 24.84
CA ARG A 417 0.50 11.08 26.30
C ARG A 417 -0.68 10.29 26.85
N PRO A 418 -0.71 9.97 28.17
CA PRO A 418 -1.86 9.33 28.77
C PRO A 418 -3.15 10.10 28.47
N VAL A 419 -4.20 9.37 28.11
CA VAL A 419 -5.51 9.96 27.79
C VAL A 419 -6.04 10.79 28.96
N SER A 420 -6.70 11.89 28.67
CA SER A 420 -7.26 12.78 29.72
C SER A 420 -8.53 12.17 30.32
N ILE A 421 -8.74 12.38 31.62
CA ILE A 421 -10.02 12.05 32.27
C ILE A 421 -11.10 12.97 31.69
N GLY A 422 -12.24 12.40 31.31
CA GLY A 422 -13.33 13.10 30.62
C GLY A 422 -13.33 12.94 29.10
N GLU A 423 -12.31 12.31 28.51
CA GLU A 423 -12.24 12.08 27.07
C GLU A 423 -13.31 11.08 26.61
N ALA A 424 -14.05 11.44 25.56
CA ALA A 424 -15.13 10.62 24.99
C ALA A 424 -14.59 9.59 24.01
N VAL A 425 -13.82 8.64 24.49
CA VAL A 425 -13.10 7.63 23.69
C VAL A 425 -14.01 6.73 22.87
N GLY A 426 -15.25 6.53 23.30
CA GLY A 426 -16.23 5.75 22.54
C GLY A 426 -16.65 6.45 21.25
N ILE A 427 -16.85 7.78 21.29
CA ILE A 427 -17.15 8.58 20.09
C ILE A 427 -15.95 8.59 19.15
N VAL A 428 -14.73 8.76 19.68
CA VAL A 428 -13.49 8.72 18.90
C VAL A 428 -13.36 7.37 18.17
N ALA A 429 -13.61 6.27 18.86
CA ALA A 429 -13.58 4.93 18.26
C ALA A 429 -14.65 4.78 17.15
N ALA A 430 -15.89 5.19 17.41
CA ALA A 430 -16.98 5.10 16.43
C ALA A 430 -16.68 5.91 15.16
N GLN A 431 -16.17 7.13 15.31
CA GLN A 431 -15.79 7.99 14.19
C GLN A 431 -14.58 7.43 13.42
N SER A 432 -13.59 6.88 14.12
CA SER A 432 -12.41 6.25 13.50
C SER A 432 -12.76 4.99 12.70
N ILE A 433 -13.84 4.29 13.05
CA ILE A 433 -14.38 3.14 12.31
C ILE A 433 -15.24 3.62 11.13
N GLY A 434 -16.03 4.67 11.34
CA GLY A 434 -16.98 5.19 10.35
C GLY A 434 -16.33 5.96 9.21
N GLU A 435 -15.28 6.75 9.46
CA GLU A 435 -14.60 7.55 8.45
C GLU A 435 -14.05 6.69 7.29
N PRO A 436 -13.24 5.64 7.53
CA PRO A 436 -12.79 4.79 6.44
C PRO A 436 -13.93 4.01 5.75
N GLY A 437 -15.06 3.79 6.40
CA GLY A 437 -16.25 3.22 5.78
C GLY A 437 -16.73 4.03 4.57
N THR A 438 -16.76 5.34 4.68
CA THR A 438 -17.10 6.24 3.57
C THR A 438 -16.06 6.17 2.45
N GLN A 439 -14.76 6.11 2.78
CA GLN A 439 -13.69 5.96 1.79
C GLN A 439 -13.71 4.59 1.10
N LEU A 440 -14.04 3.51 1.81
CA LEU A 440 -14.19 2.16 1.25
C LEU A 440 -15.32 2.11 0.22
N THR A 441 -16.42 2.83 0.44
CA THR A 441 -17.52 2.93 -0.54
C THR A 441 -17.08 3.65 -1.82
N MET A 442 -16.26 4.69 -1.71
CA MET A 442 -15.70 5.41 -2.85
C MET A 442 -14.66 4.57 -3.62
N ARG A 443 -13.82 3.77 -2.92
CA ARG A 443 -12.77 2.96 -3.56
C ARG A 443 -13.31 1.79 -4.37
N THR A 444 -14.44 1.19 -4.03
CA THR A 444 -15.08 0.15 -4.84
C THR A 444 -15.51 0.65 -6.22
N PHE A 445 -15.70 1.96 -6.39
CA PHE A 445 -15.94 2.60 -7.67
C PHE A 445 -14.71 2.59 -8.60
N HIS A 446 -13.50 2.71 -8.03
CA HIS A 446 -12.27 2.80 -8.81
C HIS A 446 -11.73 1.45 -9.32
N THR A 447 -12.16 0.35 -8.73
CA THR A 447 -11.85 -1.00 -9.22
C THR A 447 -12.76 -1.45 -10.36
N GLY A 448 -13.84 -0.68 -10.64
CA GLY A 448 -14.66 -0.72 -11.85
C GLY A 448 -15.00 -2.10 -12.40
N GLY A 449 -15.54 -2.99 -11.56
CA GLY A 449 -16.13 -4.23 -12.05
C GLY A 449 -15.15 -5.34 -12.45
N VAL A 450 -13.90 -5.30 -12.04
CA VAL A 450 -13.02 -6.47 -12.19
C VAL A 450 -13.44 -7.54 -11.18
N ALA A 451 -13.91 -8.68 -11.71
CA ALA A 451 -14.29 -9.83 -10.91
C ALA A 451 -13.05 -10.41 -10.23
N GLY A 452 -12.96 -10.27 -8.92
CA GLY A 452 -12.07 -11.08 -8.09
C GLY A 452 -12.73 -12.42 -7.82
N ALA A 453 -11.98 -13.50 -7.87
CA ALA A 453 -12.45 -14.82 -7.51
C ALA A 453 -12.96 -14.81 -6.06
N ALA A 454 -14.11 -15.43 -5.85
CA ALA A 454 -14.76 -15.78 -4.60
C ALA A 454 -15.80 -14.80 -4.05
N ASP A 455 -16.91 -15.41 -3.71
CA ASP A 455 -18.13 -14.90 -3.08
C ASP A 455 -17.93 -14.41 -1.62
N ILE A 456 -16.76 -13.83 -1.33
CA ILE A 456 -16.42 -13.30 -0.02
C ILE A 456 -16.95 -11.86 0.06
N THR A 457 -17.89 -11.63 0.95
CA THR A 457 -18.38 -10.29 1.26
C THR A 457 -17.21 -9.43 1.76
N GLN A 458 -16.81 -8.42 0.98
CA GLN A 458 -15.70 -7.52 1.31
C GLN A 458 -16.19 -6.09 1.51
N GLY A 459 -15.36 -5.27 2.16
CA GLY A 459 -15.63 -3.87 2.38
C GLY A 459 -16.74 -3.62 3.41
N LEU A 460 -17.53 -2.54 3.20
CA LEU A 460 -18.55 -2.10 4.14
C LEU A 460 -19.58 -3.17 4.53
N PRO A 461 -20.13 -4.00 3.61
CA PRO A 461 -21.06 -5.06 4.00
C PRO A 461 -20.47 -6.04 5.01
N ARG A 462 -19.18 -6.39 4.90
CA ARG A 462 -18.51 -7.28 5.84
C ARG A 462 -18.33 -6.62 7.21
N VAL A 463 -18.01 -5.34 7.24
CA VAL A 463 -17.91 -4.57 8.49
C VAL A 463 -19.26 -4.56 9.21
N ILE A 464 -20.36 -4.31 8.49
CA ILE A 464 -21.72 -4.36 9.04
C ILE A 464 -22.07 -5.76 9.57
N GLU A 465 -21.78 -6.81 8.83
CA GLU A 465 -22.00 -8.20 9.28
C GLU A 465 -21.32 -8.50 10.61
N LEU A 466 -20.05 -8.05 10.77
CA LEU A 466 -19.27 -8.26 11.99
C LEU A 466 -19.85 -7.48 13.18
N PHE A 467 -20.18 -6.19 12.99
CA PHE A 467 -20.75 -5.38 14.08
C PHE A 467 -22.15 -5.80 14.49
N GLU A 468 -22.97 -6.26 13.54
CA GLU A 468 -24.34 -6.73 13.82
C GLU A 468 -24.39 -8.22 14.14
N ALA A 469 -23.24 -8.92 14.17
CA ALA A 469 -23.13 -10.36 14.40
C ALA A 469 -24.06 -11.19 13.50
N ARG A 470 -24.23 -10.76 12.24
CA ARG A 470 -25.03 -11.48 11.25
C ARG A 470 -24.35 -12.76 10.81
N ARG A 471 -25.13 -13.79 10.48
CA ARG A 471 -24.57 -15.00 9.87
C ARG A 471 -23.96 -14.65 8.51
N PRO A 472 -22.67 -14.97 8.27
CA PRO A 472 -22.05 -14.72 6.98
C PRO A 472 -22.69 -15.59 5.89
N LYS A 473 -22.73 -15.09 4.64
CA LYS A 473 -23.25 -15.83 3.49
C LYS A 473 -22.50 -17.13 3.24
N ALA A 474 -21.19 -17.13 3.38
CA ALA A 474 -20.33 -18.29 3.27
C ALA A 474 -19.74 -18.61 4.68
N LYS A 475 -20.46 -19.41 5.45
CA LYS A 475 -20.02 -19.84 6.78
C LYS A 475 -19.07 -21.03 6.62
N ALA A 476 -17.87 -20.92 7.17
CA ALA A 476 -17.00 -22.09 7.32
C ALA A 476 -17.63 -23.13 8.26
N VAL A 477 -17.51 -24.38 7.90
CA VAL A 477 -17.89 -25.49 8.79
C VAL A 477 -16.74 -25.69 9.77
N ILE A 478 -17.02 -25.58 11.06
CA ILE A 478 -16.05 -25.72 12.14
C ILE A 478 -16.39 -26.98 12.90
N SER A 479 -15.38 -27.75 13.29
CA SER A 479 -15.59 -28.92 14.16
C SER A 479 -16.15 -28.48 15.51
N GLU A 480 -17.18 -29.16 15.97
CA GLU A 480 -17.79 -28.95 17.30
C GLU A 480 -17.19 -29.87 18.38
N ILE A 481 -16.33 -30.80 17.98
CA ILE A 481 -15.66 -31.74 18.86
C ILE A 481 -14.17 -31.80 18.53
N ASP A 482 -13.36 -32.00 19.54
CA ASP A 482 -11.93 -32.28 19.39
C ASP A 482 -11.74 -33.77 19.10
N GLY A 483 -10.85 -34.14 18.18
CA GLY A 483 -10.63 -35.53 17.84
C GLY A 483 -9.71 -35.74 16.64
N VAL A 484 -9.59 -37.00 16.24
CA VAL A 484 -8.81 -37.38 15.04
C VAL A 484 -9.68 -37.23 13.80
N VAL A 485 -9.13 -36.58 12.81
CA VAL A 485 -9.84 -36.33 11.54
C VAL A 485 -9.62 -37.47 10.57
N ARG A 486 -10.71 -38.07 10.10
CA ARG A 486 -10.74 -39.03 9.01
C ARG A 486 -11.48 -38.46 7.82
N ILE A 487 -10.86 -38.49 6.65
CA ILE A 487 -11.40 -37.92 5.41
C ILE A 487 -11.81 -39.04 4.48
N GLU A 488 -13.05 -39.03 4.02
CA GLU A 488 -13.56 -39.94 3.00
C GLU A 488 -14.01 -39.10 1.78
N GLU A 489 -13.33 -39.34 0.66
CA GLU A 489 -13.64 -38.67 -0.60
C GLU A 489 -14.44 -39.59 -1.51
N THR A 490 -15.64 -39.16 -1.92
CA THR A 490 -16.48 -39.80 -2.92
C THR A 490 -16.53 -38.96 -4.19
N GLU A 491 -16.97 -39.52 -5.33
CA GLU A 491 -16.98 -38.80 -6.61
C GLU A 491 -17.74 -37.45 -6.57
N GLU A 492 -18.72 -37.30 -5.68
CA GLU A 492 -19.55 -36.08 -5.60
C GLU A 492 -19.39 -35.27 -4.31
N LYS A 493 -18.86 -35.82 -3.21
CA LYS A 493 -18.84 -35.18 -1.88
C LYS A 493 -17.60 -35.53 -1.08
N LEU A 494 -17.17 -34.61 -0.27
CA LEU A 494 -16.12 -34.77 0.72
C LEU A 494 -16.79 -34.95 2.11
N SER A 495 -16.67 -36.12 2.72
CA SER A 495 -17.13 -36.37 4.08
C SER A 495 -15.94 -36.37 5.04
N VAL A 496 -15.99 -35.51 6.03
CA VAL A 496 -14.96 -35.39 7.08
C VAL A 496 -15.56 -35.89 8.38
N PHE A 497 -14.96 -36.94 8.93
CA PHE A 497 -15.32 -37.51 10.24
C PHE A 497 -14.32 -37.01 11.28
N VAL A 498 -14.82 -36.49 12.39
CA VAL A 498 -14.01 -36.15 13.55
C VAL A 498 -14.38 -37.15 14.64
N GLU A 499 -13.41 -37.97 15.02
CA GLU A 499 -13.58 -39.07 15.99
C GLU A 499 -12.91 -38.69 17.32
N SER A 500 -13.67 -38.66 18.38
CA SER A 500 -13.25 -38.51 19.77
C SER A 500 -13.63 -39.74 20.57
N GLU A 501 -13.09 -39.89 21.77
CA GLU A 501 -13.39 -41.04 22.65
C GLU A 501 -14.90 -41.25 22.85
N GLY A 502 -15.50 -42.18 22.05
CA GLY A 502 -16.91 -42.56 22.12
C GLY A 502 -17.88 -41.75 21.25
N PHE A 503 -17.41 -40.74 20.49
CA PHE A 503 -18.24 -39.94 19.59
C PHE A 503 -17.57 -39.80 18.23
N SER A 504 -18.36 -39.91 17.13
CA SER A 504 -17.94 -39.58 15.77
C SER A 504 -18.96 -38.62 15.16
N LYS A 505 -18.51 -37.53 14.60
CA LYS A 505 -19.36 -36.55 13.91
C LYS A 505 -18.95 -36.42 12.46
N GLU A 506 -19.92 -36.57 11.54
CA GLU A 506 -19.73 -36.41 10.09
C GLU A 506 -20.06 -34.98 9.67
N TYR A 507 -19.16 -34.39 8.90
CA TYR A 507 -19.34 -33.10 8.22
C TYR A 507 -19.31 -33.33 6.72
N LYS A 508 -20.42 -33.03 6.04
CA LYS A 508 -20.55 -33.15 4.59
C LYS A 508 -20.16 -31.81 3.95
N LEU A 509 -19.10 -31.82 3.17
CA LEU A 509 -18.53 -30.64 2.54
C LEU A 509 -18.60 -30.76 1.02
N PRO A 510 -18.68 -29.62 0.29
CA PRO A 510 -18.43 -29.62 -1.15
C PRO A 510 -17.03 -30.15 -1.47
N LYS A 511 -16.86 -30.80 -2.62
CA LYS A 511 -15.55 -31.36 -3.04
C LYS A 511 -14.44 -30.30 -3.11
N GLU A 512 -14.82 -29.05 -3.39
CA GLU A 512 -13.92 -27.89 -3.51
C GLU A 512 -13.56 -27.25 -2.15
N ALA A 513 -14.05 -27.80 -1.02
CA ALA A 513 -13.81 -27.23 0.29
C ALA A 513 -12.33 -27.38 0.69
N ARG A 514 -11.69 -26.26 1.05
CA ARG A 514 -10.34 -26.26 1.63
C ARG A 514 -10.41 -26.68 3.09
N LEU A 515 -9.75 -27.79 3.42
CA LEU A 515 -9.61 -28.24 4.81
C LEU A 515 -8.42 -27.55 5.48
N LEU A 516 -8.65 -27.01 6.66
CA LEU A 516 -7.64 -26.51 7.58
C LEU A 516 -7.67 -27.43 8.81
N VAL A 517 -6.79 -28.43 8.84
CA VAL A 517 -6.67 -29.43 9.91
C VAL A 517 -5.39 -29.19 10.70
#